data_f413ebc871018b6dfb92667cf70193a0
#
_entry.id   f413ebc871018b6dfb92667cf70193a0
#
_cell.length_a   1.000
_cell.length_b   1.000
_cell.length_c   1.000
_cell.angle_alpha   90.00
_cell.angle_beta   90.00
_cell.angle_gamma   90.00
#
_symmetry.space_group_name_H-M   'P 1'
#
loop_
_entity.id
_entity.type
_entity.pdbx_description
1 polymer ?
#
loop_
_entity_poly.entity_id
_entity_poly.type
_entity_poly.pdbx_seq_one_letter_code
_entity_poly.pdbx_strand_id
1 'polypeptide(L)'
;MIKHFNVSEGPRKAANRLRISRLTPVVLIVVLAGGGQVAAQSQVAAKAPTANVFQEQAGKLGVRRCANLFAALGNTVSNGAAYTVQTQTGGAAADGHGVQGVVGMTYNTPGYTAQAAGVVIAAPVGTKCEGQLVRVAPFQRACKDVVGQLPAGSTAAGSLSGVPLYNLGGGQGQAMLVSSGNSCVVVTIARGADVG
;
A
#
# COMPACT_ATOMS: atom_id res chain seq x y z
N MET A 1 -30.51 -3.73 4.12
CA MET A 1 -30.96 -2.33 4.29
C MET A 1 -29.72 -1.45 4.32
N ILE A 2 -29.30 -0.89 3.16
CA ILE A 2 -28.08 -0.09 3.03
C ILE A 2 -28.50 1.37 3.14
N LYS A 3 -28.08 2.07 4.21
CA LYS A 3 -28.32 3.51 4.38
C LYS A 3 -27.33 4.29 3.51
N HIS A 4 -27.88 5.19 2.67
CA HIS A 4 -27.12 6.10 1.83
C HIS A 4 -26.23 7.04 2.68
N PHE A 5 -24.92 7.03 2.38
CA PHE A 5 -24.00 8.05 2.86
C PHE A 5 -24.07 9.27 1.92
N ASN A 6 -24.47 10.40 2.49
CA ASN A 6 -24.52 11.69 1.79
C ASN A 6 -23.11 12.32 1.85
N VAL A 7 -22.46 12.49 0.70
CA VAL A 7 -21.17 13.19 0.58
C VAL A 7 -21.48 14.67 0.39
N SER A 8 -21.14 15.48 1.40
CA SER A 8 -21.25 16.95 1.35
C SER A 8 -20.02 17.51 0.61
N GLU A 9 -20.25 18.14 -0.55
CA GLU A 9 -19.22 18.92 -1.26
C GLU A 9 -19.01 20.27 -0.58
N GLY A 10 -17.78 20.54 -0.13
CA GLY A 10 -17.35 21.81 0.43
C GLY A 10 -16.91 22.81 -0.66
N PRO A 11 -17.02 24.14 -0.42
CA PRO A 11 -16.86 25.17 -1.45
C PRO A 11 -15.39 25.39 -1.86
N ARG A 12 -15.18 25.53 -3.16
CA ARG A 12 -13.90 25.89 -3.81
C ARG A 12 -13.51 27.33 -3.44
N LYS A 13 -12.37 27.53 -2.80
CA LYS A 13 -11.79 28.87 -2.57
C LYS A 13 -10.89 29.28 -3.74
N ALA A 14 -11.11 30.53 -4.18
CA ALA A 14 -10.48 31.20 -5.30
C ALA A 14 -8.96 31.41 -5.10
N ALA A 15 -8.24 31.30 -6.21
CA ALA A 15 -6.81 31.57 -6.28
C ALA A 15 -6.48 33.06 -6.15
N ASN A 16 -5.63 33.41 -5.20
CA ASN A 16 -5.11 34.77 -5.02
C ASN A 16 -3.76 34.87 -5.74
N ARG A 17 -3.70 35.75 -6.76
CA ARG A 17 -2.47 36.04 -7.52
C ARG A 17 -1.56 36.97 -6.71
N LEU A 18 -0.41 36.49 -6.27
CA LEU A 18 0.65 37.36 -5.76
C LEU A 18 1.50 37.86 -6.91
N ARG A 19 1.59 39.22 -7.02
CA ARG A 19 2.51 39.96 -7.89
C ARG A 19 3.91 39.92 -7.26
N ILE A 20 4.90 39.38 -7.98
CA ILE A 20 6.30 39.40 -7.58
C ILE A 20 6.93 40.65 -8.20
N SER A 21 7.35 41.58 -7.34
CA SER A 21 8.12 42.76 -7.68
C SER A 21 9.60 42.38 -7.86
N ARG A 22 10.19 42.83 -9.00
CA ARG A 22 11.60 42.61 -9.33
C ARG A 22 12.47 43.60 -8.57
N LEU A 23 13.40 43.13 -7.77
CA LEU A 23 14.54 43.88 -7.26
C LEU A 23 15.81 43.14 -7.67
N THR A 24 16.61 43.81 -8.51
CA THR A 24 17.95 43.40 -8.93
C THR A 24 18.98 43.81 -7.88
N PRO A 25 19.86 42.94 -7.40
CA PRO A 25 21.10 43.36 -6.76
C PRO A 25 22.29 43.24 -7.72
N VAL A 26 23.06 44.32 -7.76
CA VAL A 26 24.39 44.43 -8.38
C VAL A 26 25.37 43.56 -7.61
N VAL A 27 26.00 42.61 -8.28
CA VAL A 27 27.07 41.78 -7.68
C VAL A 27 28.42 42.34 -8.07
N LEU A 28 29.18 42.75 -7.06
CA LEU A 28 30.58 43.16 -7.16
C LEU A 28 31.46 41.91 -7.20
N ILE A 29 32.21 41.70 -8.29
CA ILE A 29 33.12 40.56 -8.44
C ILE A 29 34.47 40.94 -7.84
N VAL A 30 34.89 40.27 -6.78
CA VAL A 30 36.26 40.27 -6.28
C VAL A 30 36.93 38.97 -6.70
N VAL A 31 37.88 39.02 -7.60
CA VAL A 31 38.71 37.89 -8.02
C VAL A 31 39.89 37.79 -7.06
N LEU A 32 39.96 36.72 -6.28
CA LEU A 32 41.16 36.30 -5.55
C LEU A 32 41.59 34.94 -6.10
N ALA A 33 42.71 34.93 -6.80
CA ALA A 33 43.42 33.75 -7.27
C ALA A 33 44.08 33.03 -6.07
N GLY A 34 43.67 31.83 -5.78
CA GLY A 34 44.30 30.95 -4.79
C GLY A 34 44.03 29.49 -5.22
N GLY A 35 45.04 28.88 -5.84
CA GLY A 35 44.96 27.49 -6.30
C GLY A 35 44.91 26.49 -5.13
N GLY A 36 43.81 25.79 -4.99
CA GLY A 36 43.65 24.61 -4.16
C GLY A 36 42.73 23.67 -4.89
N GLN A 37 43.26 22.57 -5.42
CA GLN A 37 42.44 21.48 -5.97
C GLN A 37 41.70 20.80 -4.84
N VAL A 38 40.45 21.19 -4.64
CA VAL A 38 39.50 20.47 -3.78
C VAL A 38 38.97 19.31 -4.62
N ALA A 39 39.45 18.09 -4.37
CA ALA A 39 38.86 16.88 -4.90
C ALA A 39 37.39 16.85 -4.45
N ALA A 40 36.47 17.10 -5.37
CA ALA A 40 35.05 16.93 -5.14
C ALA A 40 34.78 15.43 -4.92
N GLN A 41 34.75 14.99 -3.66
CA GLN A 41 34.19 13.70 -3.29
C GLN A 41 32.69 13.76 -3.58
N SER A 42 32.28 13.12 -4.69
CA SER A 42 30.88 12.84 -4.96
C SER A 42 30.38 11.93 -3.85
N GLN A 43 29.83 12.50 -2.79
CA GLN A 43 29.01 11.75 -1.84
C GLN A 43 27.79 11.31 -2.62
N VAL A 44 27.79 10.01 -2.99
CA VAL A 44 26.57 9.31 -3.37
C VAL A 44 25.66 9.40 -2.15
N ALA A 45 24.69 10.31 -2.20
CA ALA A 45 23.68 10.42 -1.17
C ALA A 45 22.99 9.06 -1.10
N ALA A 46 23.25 8.30 -0.03
CA ALA A 46 22.53 7.08 0.27
C ALA A 46 21.05 7.46 0.32
N LYS A 47 20.26 6.93 -0.62
CA LYS A 47 18.81 7.12 -0.64
C LYS A 47 18.29 6.70 0.72
N ALA A 48 17.79 7.66 1.50
CA ALA A 48 17.17 7.35 2.79
C ALA A 48 16.14 6.24 2.57
N PRO A 49 16.07 5.22 3.44
CA PRO A 49 15.10 4.16 3.31
C PRO A 49 13.73 4.82 3.24
N THR A 50 13.00 4.54 2.17
CA THR A 50 11.65 5.11 1.96
C THR A 50 10.81 4.64 3.13
N ALA A 51 10.41 5.56 4.01
CA ALA A 51 9.64 5.22 5.20
C ALA A 51 8.40 4.43 4.76
N ASN A 52 8.17 3.27 5.38
CA ASN A 52 7.01 2.46 5.08
C ASN A 52 5.76 3.19 5.54
N VAL A 53 4.90 3.60 4.58
CA VAL A 53 3.69 4.39 4.85
C VAL A 53 2.79 3.73 5.89
N PHE A 54 2.66 2.40 5.87
CA PHE A 54 1.86 1.66 6.85
C PHE A 54 2.45 1.78 8.26
N GLN A 55 3.77 1.64 8.39
CA GLN A 55 4.47 1.78 9.66
C GLN A 55 4.37 3.21 10.21
N GLU A 56 4.54 4.21 9.34
CA GLU A 56 4.41 5.62 9.70
C GLU A 56 3.00 5.94 10.21
N GLN A 57 1.96 5.46 9.50
CA GLN A 57 0.57 5.69 9.91
C GLN A 57 0.20 4.95 11.19
N ALA A 58 0.66 3.71 11.38
CA ALA A 58 0.49 2.99 12.63
C ALA A 58 1.13 3.76 13.82
N GLY A 59 2.34 4.28 13.62
CA GLY A 59 3.04 5.09 14.60
C GLY A 59 2.29 6.39 14.98
N LYS A 60 1.70 7.09 14.00
CA LYS A 60 0.86 8.28 14.24
C LYS A 60 -0.38 7.98 15.08
N LEU A 61 -0.90 6.77 15.00
CA LEU A 61 -2.03 6.29 15.81
C LEU A 61 -1.60 5.74 17.19
N GLY A 62 -0.28 5.71 17.49
CA GLY A 62 0.26 5.16 18.73
C GLY A 62 0.40 3.63 18.75
N VAL A 63 0.21 2.96 17.61
CA VAL A 63 0.44 1.52 17.47
C VAL A 63 1.94 1.27 17.26
N ARG A 64 2.57 0.56 18.18
CA ARG A 64 3.99 0.21 18.14
C ARG A 64 4.21 -1.30 18.05
N ARG A 65 3.50 -2.03 18.90
CA ARG A 65 3.67 -3.47 19.10
C ARG A 65 3.51 -4.28 17.80
N CYS A 66 2.44 -4.04 17.03
CA CYS A 66 2.15 -4.77 15.79
C CYS A 66 2.45 -3.96 14.51
N ALA A 67 3.15 -2.82 14.63
CA ALA A 67 3.45 -1.94 13.50
C ALA A 67 4.30 -2.64 12.41
N ASN A 68 5.25 -3.48 12.81
CA ASN A 68 6.12 -4.20 11.85
C ASN A 68 5.33 -5.23 11.04
N LEU A 69 4.48 -6.02 11.68
CA LEU A 69 3.62 -6.98 10.99
C LEU A 69 2.62 -6.27 10.07
N PHE A 70 1.99 -5.20 10.56
CA PHE A 70 1.09 -4.37 9.77
C PHE A 70 1.78 -3.81 8.53
N ALA A 71 3.02 -3.31 8.67
CA ALA A 71 3.83 -2.81 7.59
C ALA A 71 4.22 -3.90 6.57
N ALA A 72 4.59 -5.09 7.03
CA ALA A 72 4.92 -6.22 6.16
C ALA A 72 3.72 -6.67 5.32
N LEU A 73 2.55 -6.82 5.94
CA LEU A 73 1.30 -7.15 5.25
C LEU A 73 0.88 -6.02 4.30
N GLY A 74 1.06 -4.76 4.70
CA GLY A 74 0.80 -3.59 3.88
C GLY A 74 1.64 -3.55 2.61
N ASN A 75 2.93 -3.83 2.72
CA ASN A 75 3.81 -3.95 1.55
C ASN A 75 3.39 -5.10 0.64
N THR A 76 2.96 -6.23 1.21
CA THR A 76 2.53 -7.39 0.44
C THR A 76 1.24 -7.09 -0.34
N VAL A 77 0.24 -6.47 0.29
CA VAL A 77 -1.04 -6.16 -0.37
C VAL A 77 -0.87 -5.14 -1.49
N SER A 78 0.02 -4.16 -1.33
CA SER A 78 0.25 -3.06 -2.28
C SER A 78 1.37 -3.30 -3.28
N ASN A 79 1.99 -4.48 -3.26
CA ASN A 79 3.14 -4.79 -4.11
C ASN A 79 2.84 -4.55 -5.60
N GLY A 80 3.71 -3.76 -6.25
CA GLY A 80 3.61 -3.42 -7.68
C GLY A 80 2.56 -2.36 -8.02
N ALA A 81 1.86 -1.76 -7.04
CA ALA A 81 0.84 -0.73 -7.24
C ALA A 81 1.28 0.64 -6.74
N ALA A 82 0.78 1.71 -7.39
CA ALA A 82 0.62 2.99 -6.72
C ALA A 82 -0.57 2.88 -5.76
N TYR A 83 -0.44 3.36 -4.51
CA TYR A 83 -1.47 3.17 -3.50
C TYR A 83 -1.61 4.33 -2.52
N THR A 84 -2.79 4.39 -1.90
CA THR A 84 -3.04 5.19 -0.70
C THR A 84 -3.68 4.28 0.36
N VAL A 85 -3.43 4.58 1.64
CA VAL A 85 -3.99 3.83 2.76
C VAL A 85 -4.64 4.76 3.77
N GLN A 86 -5.81 4.36 4.25
CA GLN A 86 -6.45 4.96 5.43
C GLN A 86 -6.34 3.96 6.58
N THR A 87 -5.71 4.39 7.67
CA THR A 87 -5.43 3.54 8.83
C THR A 87 -6.27 3.95 10.03
N GLN A 88 -6.75 2.96 10.78
CA GLN A 88 -7.52 3.17 12.00
C GLN A 88 -7.19 2.12 13.06
N THR A 89 -7.41 2.45 14.32
CA THR A 89 -7.30 1.53 15.47
C THR A 89 -8.43 1.80 16.45
N GLY A 90 -8.68 0.88 17.36
CA GLY A 90 -9.74 1.00 18.36
C GLY A 90 -9.22 1.62 19.67
N GLY A 91 -9.98 2.58 20.23
CA GLY A 91 -9.83 3.05 21.60
C GLY A 91 -8.59 3.89 21.91
N ALA A 92 -8.47 4.30 23.18
CA ALA A 92 -7.40 5.18 23.67
C ALA A 92 -6.04 4.47 23.87
N ALA A 93 -6.03 3.14 24.04
CA ALA A 93 -4.83 2.34 24.22
C ALA A 93 -4.49 1.59 22.94
N ALA A 94 -4.09 2.33 21.89
CA ALA A 94 -3.88 1.83 20.52
C ALA A 94 -3.03 0.55 20.44
N ASP A 95 -1.99 0.44 21.28
CA ASP A 95 -1.08 -0.73 21.33
C ASP A 95 -1.74 -2.02 21.85
N GLY A 96 -2.88 -1.91 22.51
CA GLY A 96 -3.68 -3.05 22.97
C GLY A 96 -4.75 -3.52 21.99
N HIS A 97 -4.93 -2.81 20.87
CA HIS A 97 -5.99 -3.06 19.90
C HIS A 97 -5.41 -3.43 18.52
N GLY A 98 -6.29 -3.98 17.67
CA GLY A 98 -5.96 -4.21 16.28
C GLY A 98 -5.82 -2.89 15.50
N VAL A 99 -4.88 -2.86 14.57
CA VAL A 99 -4.74 -1.80 13.57
C VAL A 99 -5.26 -2.32 12.22
N GLN A 100 -6.04 -1.50 11.54
CA GLN A 100 -6.60 -1.80 10.23
C GLN A 100 -6.21 -0.72 9.22
N GLY A 101 -5.82 -1.13 8.01
CA GLY A 101 -5.64 -0.27 6.85
C GLY A 101 -6.57 -0.65 5.72
N VAL A 102 -7.29 0.33 5.16
CA VAL A 102 -8.03 0.18 3.90
C VAL A 102 -7.18 0.80 2.80
N VAL A 103 -6.88 0.03 1.75
CA VAL A 103 -5.89 0.37 0.72
C VAL A 103 -6.58 0.48 -0.63
N GLY A 104 -6.50 1.66 -1.25
CA GLY A 104 -6.82 1.86 -2.65
C GLY A 104 -5.55 1.72 -3.50
N MET A 105 -5.61 0.95 -4.58
CA MET A 105 -4.46 0.62 -5.43
C MET A 105 -4.75 0.89 -6.89
N THR A 106 -3.72 1.32 -7.64
CA THR A 106 -3.76 1.44 -9.10
C THR A 106 -2.54 0.73 -9.68
N TYR A 107 -2.78 -0.26 -10.48
CA TYR A 107 -1.76 -0.93 -11.29
C TYR A 107 -1.68 -0.28 -12.67
N ASN A 108 -0.48 -0.04 -13.14
CA ASN A 108 -0.19 0.42 -14.50
C ASN A 108 1.11 -0.25 -14.97
N THR A 109 1.00 -1.53 -15.26
CA THR A 109 2.12 -2.37 -15.73
C THR A 109 1.80 -2.95 -17.11
N PRO A 110 2.81 -3.32 -17.90
CA PRO A 110 2.58 -4.01 -19.18
C PRO A 110 1.68 -5.24 -18.95
N GLY A 111 0.54 -5.27 -19.64
CA GLY A 111 -0.43 -6.37 -19.58
C GLY A 111 -1.42 -6.33 -18.41
N TYR A 112 -1.29 -5.37 -17.46
CA TYR A 112 -2.27 -5.21 -16.39
C TYR A 112 -2.42 -3.75 -15.95
N THR A 113 -3.55 -3.13 -16.32
CA THR A 113 -3.96 -1.79 -15.88
C THR A 113 -5.34 -1.92 -15.23
N ALA A 114 -5.42 -1.68 -13.92
CA ALA A 114 -6.67 -1.79 -13.16
C ALA A 114 -6.57 -1.07 -11.81
N GLN A 115 -7.73 -0.73 -11.25
CA GLN A 115 -7.85 -0.39 -9.84
C GLN A 115 -8.11 -1.65 -9.03
N ALA A 116 -7.56 -1.69 -7.82
CA ALA A 116 -7.75 -2.77 -6.87
C ALA A 116 -7.97 -2.20 -5.46
N ALA A 117 -8.49 -3.00 -4.58
CA ALA A 117 -8.68 -2.63 -3.18
C ALA A 117 -8.05 -3.69 -2.26
N GLY A 118 -7.69 -3.27 -1.06
CA GLY A 118 -7.19 -4.19 -0.05
C GLY A 118 -7.55 -3.78 1.36
N VAL A 119 -7.51 -4.76 2.25
CA VAL A 119 -7.60 -4.56 3.70
C VAL A 119 -6.43 -5.27 4.35
N VAL A 120 -5.80 -4.61 5.29
CA VAL A 120 -4.73 -5.16 6.13
C VAL A 120 -5.13 -5.02 7.57
N ILE A 121 -4.97 -6.07 8.35
CA ILE A 121 -5.25 -6.07 9.79
C ILE A 121 -4.07 -6.72 10.50
N ALA A 122 -3.62 -6.10 11.60
CA ALA A 122 -2.71 -6.74 12.55
C ALA A 122 -3.20 -6.46 13.98
N ALA A 123 -3.13 -7.46 14.84
CA ALA A 123 -3.62 -7.35 16.21
C ALA A 123 -2.71 -8.10 17.20
N PRO A 124 -2.58 -7.62 18.44
CA PRO A 124 -1.90 -8.36 19.48
C PRO A 124 -2.66 -9.61 19.89
N VAL A 125 -1.95 -10.74 19.96
CA VAL A 125 -2.46 -12.03 20.43
C VAL A 125 -1.47 -12.58 21.47
N GLY A 126 -1.83 -12.51 22.73
CA GLY A 126 -0.91 -12.81 23.84
C GLY A 126 0.32 -11.89 23.80
N THR A 127 1.52 -12.44 23.67
CA THR A 127 2.78 -11.68 23.56
C THR A 127 3.20 -11.41 22.11
N LYS A 128 2.51 -11.99 21.12
CA LYS A 128 2.81 -11.91 19.68
C LYS A 128 1.81 -11.02 18.95
N CYS A 129 2.02 -10.86 17.65
CA CYS A 129 1.05 -10.25 16.75
C CYS A 129 0.63 -11.24 15.68
N GLU A 130 -0.65 -11.23 15.36
CA GLU A 130 -1.22 -11.94 14.21
C GLU A 130 -1.90 -10.93 13.28
N GLY A 131 -1.96 -11.26 12.00
CA GLY A 131 -2.58 -10.39 11.03
C GLY A 131 -2.96 -11.11 9.75
N GLN A 132 -3.68 -10.38 8.92
CA GLN A 132 -4.08 -10.87 7.61
C GLN A 132 -4.23 -9.71 6.62
N LEU A 133 -4.13 -10.05 5.35
CA LEU A 133 -4.49 -9.17 4.27
C LEU A 133 -5.57 -9.82 3.39
N VAL A 134 -6.39 -8.97 2.81
CA VAL A 134 -7.29 -9.31 1.71
C VAL A 134 -7.01 -8.34 0.58
N ARG A 135 -6.84 -8.84 -0.65
CA ARG A 135 -6.73 -8.03 -1.86
C ARG A 135 -7.79 -8.44 -2.85
N VAL A 136 -8.48 -7.48 -3.42
CA VAL A 136 -9.49 -7.66 -4.46
C VAL A 136 -8.99 -6.99 -5.73
N ALA A 137 -8.75 -7.77 -6.78
CA ALA A 137 -8.19 -7.31 -8.04
C ALA A 137 -9.03 -7.81 -9.23
N PRO A 138 -9.61 -6.92 -10.06
CA PRO A 138 -10.37 -7.29 -11.24
C PRO A 138 -9.45 -7.57 -12.44
N PHE A 139 -9.82 -8.54 -13.25
CA PHE A 139 -9.18 -8.88 -14.52
C PHE A 139 -10.22 -8.85 -15.65
N GLN A 140 -9.93 -8.17 -16.74
CA GLN A 140 -10.78 -8.07 -17.94
C GLN A 140 -10.63 -9.32 -18.83
N ARG A 141 -10.72 -10.50 -18.21
CA ARG A 141 -10.67 -11.83 -18.87
C ARG A 141 -11.35 -12.87 -18.01
N ALA A 142 -11.81 -13.98 -18.63
CA ALA A 142 -12.50 -15.03 -17.92
C ALA A 142 -11.61 -15.66 -16.82
N CYS A 143 -12.19 -16.11 -15.71
CA CYS A 143 -11.44 -16.70 -14.60
C CYS A 143 -10.58 -17.90 -15.01
N LYS A 144 -11.03 -18.72 -15.95
CA LYS A 144 -10.23 -19.83 -16.51
C LYS A 144 -8.88 -19.38 -17.08
N ASP A 145 -8.84 -18.18 -17.67
CA ASP A 145 -7.62 -17.61 -18.27
C ASP A 145 -6.72 -16.94 -17.22
N VAL A 146 -7.31 -16.57 -16.06
CA VAL A 146 -6.58 -15.99 -14.92
C VAL A 146 -5.86 -17.06 -14.11
N VAL A 147 -6.38 -18.31 -14.08
CA VAL A 147 -5.74 -19.43 -13.37
C VAL A 147 -4.28 -19.59 -13.76
N GLY A 148 -3.96 -19.48 -15.04
CA GLY A 148 -2.58 -19.56 -15.54
C GLY A 148 -1.64 -18.41 -15.12
N GLN A 149 -2.18 -17.36 -14.50
CA GLN A 149 -1.42 -16.22 -13.98
C GLN A 149 -1.22 -16.28 -12.44
N LEU A 150 -1.80 -17.27 -11.78
CA LEU A 150 -1.53 -17.50 -10.36
C LEU A 150 -0.05 -17.86 -10.15
N PRO A 151 0.53 -17.58 -8.98
CA PRO A 151 1.92 -17.92 -8.67
C PRO A 151 2.25 -19.37 -8.99
N ALA A 152 3.45 -19.62 -9.50
CA ALA A 152 3.91 -20.96 -9.82
C ALA A 152 3.77 -21.88 -8.59
N GLY A 153 3.27 -23.11 -8.80
CA GLY A 153 3.00 -24.06 -7.72
C GLY A 153 1.64 -23.86 -7.05
N SER A 154 0.78 -22.97 -7.56
CA SER A 154 -0.60 -22.87 -7.07
C SER A 154 -1.42 -24.13 -7.43
N THR A 155 -2.26 -24.57 -6.50
CA THR A 155 -3.08 -25.79 -6.64
C THR A 155 -4.54 -25.51 -6.34
N ALA A 156 -5.46 -26.18 -7.05
CA ALA A 156 -6.88 -26.12 -6.73
C ALA A 156 -7.13 -26.74 -5.33
N ALA A 157 -7.85 -26.01 -4.49
CA ALA A 157 -8.21 -26.44 -3.13
C ALA A 157 -9.70 -26.79 -2.99
N GLY A 158 -10.48 -26.66 -4.09
CA GLY A 158 -11.91 -26.95 -4.12
C GLY A 158 -12.73 -25.74 -4.53
N SER A 159 -13.96 -25.66 -4.02
CA SER A 159 -14.83 -24.50 -4.23
C SER A 159 -15.70 -24.21 -3.00
N LEU A 160 -16.06 -22.96 -2.82
CA LEU A 160 -16.98 -22.49 -1.79
C LEU A 160 -18.23 -21.95 -2.47
N SER A 161 -19.36 -22.61 -2.33
CA SER A 161 -20.61 -22.26 -3.03
C SER A 161 -20.43 -22.01 -4.53
N GLY A 162 -19.59 -22.85 -5.19
CA GLY A 162 -19.31 -22.74 -6.62
C GLY A 162 -18.19 -21.73 -6.98
N VAL A 163 -17.66 -20.96 -6.05
CA VAL A 163 -16.50 -20.07 -6.26
C VAL A 163 -15.21 -20.90 -6.12
N PRO A 164 -14.40 -21.04 -7.19
CA PRO A 164 -13.15 -21.79 -7.13
C PRO A 164 -12.17 -21.21 -6.11
N LEU A 165 -11.54 -22.08 -5.33
CA LEU A 165 -10.53 -21.78 -4.33
C LEU A 165 -9.20 -22.43 -4.71
N TYR A 166 -8.11 -21.66 -4.58
CA TYR A 166 -6.74 -22.10 -4.85
C TYR A 166 -5.85 -21.85 -3.64
N ASN A 167 -4.96 -22.79 -3.32
CA ASN A 167 -3.79 -22.48 -2.51
C ASN A 167 -2.72 -21.88 -3.42
N LEU A 168 -2.21 -20.71 -3.05
CA LEU A 168 -1.20 -20.02 -3.85
C LEU A 168 0.18 -20.61 -3.61
N GLY A 169 0.98 -20.73 -4.69
CA GLY A 169 2.35 -21.21 -4.63
C GLY A 169 3.23 -20.33 -3.75
N GLY A 170 4.32 -20.92 -3.21
CA GLY A 170 5.25 -20.22 -2.34
C GLY A 170 4.68 -19.76 -1.00
N GLY A 171 3.59 -20.38 -0.50
CA GLY A 171 2.98 -20.02 0.78
C GLY A 171 2.31 -18.65 0.80
N GLN A 172 1.93 -18.10 -0.37
CA GLN A 172 1.35 -16.77 -0.50
C GLN A 172 -0.14 -16.68 -0.07
N GLY A 173 -0.66 -17.71 0.58
CA GLY A 173 -2.03 -17.77 1.06
C GLY A 173 -2.98 -18.44 0.07
N GLN A 174 -4.19 -17.93 -0.04
CA GLN A 174 -5.26 -18.49 -0.87
C GLN A 174 -5.84 -17.42 -1.82
N ALA A 175 -6.43 -17.89 -2.92
CA ALA A 175 -7.20 -17.03 -3.82
C ALA A 175 -8.54 -17.65 -4.16
N MET A 176 -9.59 -16.82 -4.18
CA MET A 176 -10.89 -17.14 -4.76
C MET A 176 -11.02 -16.40 -6.10
N LEU A 177 -11.58 -17.09 -7.10
CA LEU A 177 -11.81 -16.53 -8.44
C LEU A 177 -13.31 -16.37 -8.66
N VAL A 178 -13.79 -15.13 -8.55
CA VAL A 178 -15.21 -14.79 -8.69
C VAL A 178 -15.48 -14.36 -10.13
N SER A 179 -16.26 -15.16 -10.85
CA SER A 179 -16.66 -14.83 -12.24
C SER A 179 -17.70 -13.72 -12.27
N SER A 180 -17.51 -12.74 -13.14
CA SER A 180 -18.46 -11.66 -13.40
C SER A 180 -18.55 -11.44 -14.92
N GLY A 181 -19.46 -12.15 -15.57
CA GLY A 181 -19.55 -12.17 -17.05
C GLY A 181 -18.24 -12.65 -17.68
N ASN A 182 -17.65 -11.84 -18.54
CA ASN A 182 -16.36 -12.11 -19.17
C ASN A 182 -15.15 -11.63 -18.34
N SER A 183 -15.38 -11.18 -17.13
CA SER A 183 -14.36 -10.70 -16.20
C SER A 183 -14.16 -11.65 -15.04
N CYS A 184 -13.02 -11.55 -14.36
CA CYS A 184 -12.69 -12.29 -13.16
C CYS A 184 -12.27 -11.34 -12.05
N VAL A 185 -12.80 -11.52 -10.85
CA VAL A 185 -12.31 -10.84 -9.66
C VAL A 185 -11.53 -11.85 -8.83
N VAL A 186 -10.26 -11.58 -8.62
CA VAL A 186 -9.39 -12.39 -7.75
C VAL A 186 -9.40 -11.80 -6.35
N VAL A 187 -9.84 -12.60 -5.38
CA VAL A 187 -9.79 -12.25 -3.96
C VAL A 187 -8.66 -13.07 -3.32
N THR A 188 -7.54 -12.40 -3.04
CA THR A 188 -6.39 -13.03 -2.37
C THR A 188 -6.48 -12.80 -0.87
N ILE A 189 -6.21 -13.85 -0.09
CA ILE A 189 -6.19 -13.83 1.38
C ILE A 189 -4.87 -14.44 1.84
N ALA A 190 -4.11 -13.70 2.66
CA ALA A 190 -2.90 -14.22 3.28
C ALA A 190 -2.88 -13.87 4.78
N ARG A 191 -2.24 -14.71 5.56
CA ARG A 191 -2.00 -14.50 6.99
C ARG A 191 -0.52 -14.23 7.25
N GLY A 192 -0.25 -13.51 8.31
CA GLY A 192 1.09 -13.29 8.85
C GLY A 192 1.06 -13.35 10.37
N ALA A 193 2.17 -13.75 10.95
CA ALA A 193 2.39 -13.68 12.39
C ALA A 193 3.83 -13.28 12.64
N ASP A 194 4.08 -12.58 13.75
CA ASP A 194 5.45 -12.37 14.21
C ASP A 194 6.02 -13.71 14.68
N VAL A 195 7.11 -14.13 14.07
CA VAL A 195 7.98 -15.18 14.61
C VAL A 195 8.78 -14.52 15.72
N GLY A 196 8.38 -14.77 16.96
CA GLY A 196 9.07 -14.26 18.15
C GLY A 196 10.50 -14.78 18.30
#